data_8930aae35e8da8bcffb56846cfbfa9f8
#
_entry.id   8930aae35e8da8bcffb56846cfbfa9f8
#
_cell.length_a   1.000
_cell.length_b   1.000
_cell.length_c   1.000
_cell.angle_alpha   90.00
_cell.angle_beta   90.00
_cell.angle_gamma   90.00
#
_symmetry.space_group_name_H-M   'P 1'
#
loop_
_entity.id
_entity.type
_entity.pdbx_description
1 polymer ?
#
loop_
_entity_poly.entity_id
_entity_poly.type
_entity_poly.pdbx_seq_one_letter_code
_entity_poly.pdbx_strand_id
1 'polypeptide(L)'
;MNSYLEMLPLSGIAKYTGTQPKDALPFAGYPRQHPSEKNKLLLVYDPLGPAPTVMEFKLEDVLFVEDIPSAVTEEGEGIPLVKLWIRRGAHGVIFEPFEVNDEIRERFPGA
;
A
#
# COMPACT_ATOMS: atom_id res chain seq x y z
N MET A 1 11.91 4.63 20.39
CA MET A 1 12.00 3.85 19.17
C MET A 1 11.54 4.70 18.00
N ASN A 2 12.33 4.72 16.99
CA ASN A 2 11.94 5.45 15.80
C ASN A 2 10.73 4.77 15.16
N SER A 3 9.64 5.50 15.05
CA SER A 3 8.48 4.97 14.38
C SER A 3 8.74 4.91 12.88
N TYR A 4 8.58 3.75 12.31
CA TYR A 4 8.67 3.60 10.87
C TYR A 4 7.71 4.57 10.17
N LEU A 5 6.52 4.77 10.75
CA LEU A 5 5.53 5.66 10.19
C LEU A 5 5.95 7.13 10.23
N GLU A 6 6.83 7.51 11.16
CA GLU A 6 7.34 8.89 11.21
C GLU A 6 8.22 9.21 10.01
N MET A 7 8.82 8.21 9.40
CA MET A 7 9.67 8.38 8.23
C MET A 7 8.86 8.46 6.94
N LEU A 8 7.56 8.19 7.04
CA LEU A 8 6.67 8.19 5.90
C LEU A 8 5.69 9.35 6.00
N PRO A 9 5.09 9.78 4.87
CA PRO A 9 4.10 10.85 4.90
C PRO A 9 2.80 10.47 5.61
N LEU A 10 2.77 9.33 6.31
CA LEU A 10 1.62 8.89 7.09
C LEU A 10 1.62 9.42 8.52
N SER A 11 2.73 10.00 8.99
CA SER A 11 2.86 10.37 10.39
C SER A 11 1.84 11.40 10.87
N GLY A 12 1.34 12.23 9.96
CA GLY A 12 0.33 13.24 10.31
C GLY A 12 -1.11 12.77 10.19
N ILE A 13 -1.33 11.51 9.83
CA ILE A 13 -2.68 10.99 9.62
C ILE A 13 -3.18 10.37 10.93
N ALA A 14 -4.46 10.59 11.23
CA ALA A 14 -5.07 10.03 12.43
C ALA A 14 -4.91 8.52 12.46
N LYS A 15 -4.56 7.99 13.62
CA LYS A 15 -4.42 6.54 13.79
C LYS A 15 -5.74 5.94 14.24
N TYR A 16 -5.98 4.73 13.75
CA TYR A 16 -7.17 4.00 14.11
C TYR A 16 -7.17 3.66 15.60
N THR A 17 -8.28 3.92 16.28
CA THR A 17 -8.40 3.74 17.73
C THR A 17 -9.47 2.74 18.14
N GLY A 18 -9.86 1.84 17.24
CA GLY A 18 -10.81 0.78 17.54
C GLY A 18 -12.16 0.90 16.88
N THR A 19 -12.52 2.08 16.42
CA THR A 19 -13.79 2.31 15.72
C THR A 19 -13.50 2.42 14.23
N GLN A 20 -14.15 1.58 13.43
CA GLN A 20 -13.93 1.62 11.99
C GLN A 20 -14.41 2.96 11.42
N PRO A 21 -13.61 3.59 10.55
CA PRO A 21 -14.04 4.82 9.91
C PRO A 21 -15.20 4.55 8.97
N LYS A 22 -16.14 5.49 8.94
CA LYS A 22 -17.28 5.41 8.02
C LYS A 22 -16.80 5.79 6.62
N ASP A 23 -17.40 5.19 5.63
CA ASP A 23 -17.15 5.49 4.23
C ASP A 23 -15.68 5.32 3.83
N ALA A 24 -15.02 4.33 4.42
CA ALA A 24 -13.66 3.98 4.07
C ALA A 24 -13.53 2.46 3.93
N LEU A 25 -12.55 2.04 3.13
CA LEU A 25 -12.23 0.64 2.94
C LEU A 25 -10.78 0.41 3.34
N PRO A 26 -10.50 -0.74 4.01
CA PRO A 26 -9.15 -1.02 4.46
C PRO A 26 -8.31 -1.70 3.39
N PHE A 27 -7.04 -1.30 3.32
CA PHE A 27 -6.05 -1.94 2.47
C PHE A 27 -4.81 -2.18 3.30
N ALA A 28 -4.36 -3.42 3.37
CA ALA A 28 -3.21 -3.79 4.19
C ALA A 28 -1.99 -4.09 3.32
N GLY A 29 -0.82 -3.73 3.80
CA GLY A 29 0.41 -4.01 3.11
C GLY A 29 1.61 -3.27 3.68
N TYR A 30 2.70 -3.32 2.95
CA TYR A 30 3.93 -2.63 3.31
C TYR A 30 3.93 -1.24 2.66
N PRO A 31 3.95 -0.17 3.48
CA PRO A 31 3.88 1.18 2.93
C PRO A 31 5.25 1.65 2.46
N ARG A 32 5.27 2.38 1.35
CA ARG A 32 6.48 2.95 0.80
C ARG A 32 6.23 4.37 0.31
N GLN A 33 7.26 5.19 0.35
CA GLN A 33 7.19 6.53 -0.22
C GLN A 33 7.06 6.43 -1.74
N HIS A 34 6.28 7.31 -2.32
CA HIS A 34 6.24 7.43 -3.77
C HIS A 34 7.58 8.00 -4.24
N PRO A 35 8.19 7.43 -5.28
CA PRO A 35 9.53 7.87 -5.71
C PRO A 35 9.58 9.27 -6.28
N SER A 36 8.47 9.83 -6.75
CA SER A 36 8.48 11.13 -7.40
C SER A 36 7.44 12.12 -6.89
N GLU A 37 6.35 11.66 -6.27
CA GLU A 37 5.26 12.54 -5.85
C GLU A 37 5.06 12.48 -4.35
N LYS A 38 5.20 13.65 -3.69
CA LYS A 38 5.10 13.74 -2.23
C LYS A 38 3.68 13.57 -1.71
N ASN A 39 2.69 13.78 -2.56
CA ASN A 39 1.28 13.68 -2.17
C ASN A 39 0.69 12.30 -2.42
N LYS A 40 1.53 11.33 -2.75
CA LYS A 40 1.10 9.96 -3.02
C LYS A 40 1.89 8.97 -2.19
N LEU A 41 1.34 7.79 -2.03
CA LEU A 41 1.90 6.70 -1.25
C LEU A 41 1.76 5.40 -2.02
N LEU A 42 2.74 4.54 -1.89
CA LEU A 42 2.66 3.19 -2.43
C LEU A 42 2.40 2.20 -1.29
N LEU A 43 1.58 1.19 -1.58
CA LEU A 43 1.31 0.11 -0.65
C LEU A 43 1.59 -1.20 -1.36
N VAL A 44 2.53 -1.98 -0.85
CA VAL A 44 2.91 -3.26 -1.44
C VAL A 44 2.07 -4.35 -0.79
N TYR A 45 1.15 -4.91 -1.55
CA TYR A 45 0.33 -6.01 -1.09
C TYR A 45 1.14 -7.30 -1.20
N ASP A 46 1.10 -8.12 -0.15
CA ASP A 46 1.81 -9.38 -0.10
C ASP A 46 3.31 -9.23 -0.42
N PRO A 47 4.04 -8.41 0.37
CA PRO A 47 5.43 -8.09 0.04
C PRO A 47 6.38 -9.29 0.05
N LEU A 48 6.00 -10.40 0.69
CA LEU A 48 6.80 -11.62 0.73
C LEU A 48 6.36 -12.63 -0.32
N GLY A 49 5.35 -12.32 -1.10
CA GLY A 49 4.85 -13.20 -2.15
C GLY A 49 5.74 -13.16 -3.38
N PRO A 50 5.55 -14.12 -4.29
CA PRO A 50 6.38 -14.22 -5.49
C PRO A 50 6.14 -13.10 -6.51
N ALA A 51 4.97 -12.47 -6.46
CA ALA A 51 4.60 -11.43 -7.41
C ALA A 51 3.77 -10.38 -6.69
N PRO A 52 4.40 -9.54 -5.87
CA PRO A 52 3.66 -8.56 -5.09
C PRO A 52 2.99 -7.53 -5.99
N THR A 53 1.79 -7.14 -5.58
CA THR A 53 1.02 -6.09 -6.24
C THR A 53 1.33 -4.77 -5.55
N VAL A 54 1.57 -3.72 -6.32
CA VAL A 54 1.80 -2.39 -5.76
C VAL A 54 0.58 -1.54 -6.05
N MET A 55 0.06 -0.90 -5.01
CA MET A 55 -1.06 0.02 -5.13
C MET A 55 -0.60 1.44 -4.84
N GLU A 56 -1.15 2.40 -5.56
CA GLU A 56 -0.84 3.81 -5.35
C GLU A 56 -2.10 4.54 -4.89
N PHE A 57 -1.96 5.30 -3.81
CA PHE A 57 -3.05 6.11 -3.28
C PHE A 57 -2.59 7.54 -3.09
N LYS A 58 -3.54 8.48 -3.17
CA LYS A 58 -3.29 9.86 -2.80
C LYS A 58 -3.36 9.97 -1.28
N LEU A 59 -2.43 10.71 -0.69
CA LEU A 59 -2.42 10.91 0.76
C LEU A 59 -3.70 11.53 1.28
N GLU A 60 -4.31 12.43 0.51
CA GLU A 60 -5.56 13.08 0.91
C GLU A 60 -6.72 12.11 1.07
N ASP A 61 -6.62 10.92 0.49
CA ASP A 61 -7.65 9.90 0.58
C ASP A 61 -7.46 8.93 1.73
N VAL A 62 -6.33 9.02 2.43
CA VAL A 62 -6.04 8.17 3.59
C VAL A 62 -6.64 8.80 4.82
N LEU A 63 -7.66 8.18 5.39
CA LEU A 63 -8.36 8.73 6.55
C LEU A 63 -7.77 8.25 7.88
N PHE A 64 -7.35 6.99 7.93
CA PHE A 64 -6.81 6.40 9.14
C PHE A 64 -5.69 5.43 8.78
N VAL A 65 -4.76 5.28 9.70
CA VAL A 65 -3.66 4.31 9.58
C VAL A 65 -3.68 3.44 10.83
N GLU A 66 -3.58 2.14 10.62
CA GLU A 66 -3.55 1.17 11.68
C GLU A 66 -2.31 0.31 11.53
N ASP A 67 -1.50 0.23 12.60
CA ASP A 67 -0.36 -0.70 12.61
C ASP A 67 -0.90 -2.11 12.78
N ILE A 68 -0.37 -3.05 12.02
CA ILE A 68 -0.74 -4.45 12.15
C ILE A 68 0.52 -5.28 12.37
N PRO A 69 0.37 -6.53 12.86
CA PRO A 69 1.55 -7.36 13.10
C PRO A 69 2.43 -7.48 11.87
N SER A 70 3.73 -7.36 12.08
CA SER A 70 4.70 -7.42 10.99
C SER A 70 4.79 -8.81 10.41
N ALA A 71 5.00 -8.88 9.10
CA ALA A 71 5.39 -10.12 8.46
C ALA A 71 6.86 -10.40 8.82
N VAL A 72 7.24 -11.68 8.85
CA VAL A 72 8.60 -12.08 9.20
C VAL A 72 9.18 -12.89 8.04
N THR A 73 10.37 -12.50 7.60
CA THR A 73 11.08 -13.25 6.56
C THR A 73 11.67 -14.53 7.14
N GLU A 74 12.17 -15.41 6.27
CA GLU A 74 12.84 -16.64 6.71
C GLU A 74 14.07 -16.34 7.58
N GLU A 75 14.71 -15.21 7.34
CA GLU A 75 15.87 -14.77 8.11
C GLU A 75 15.47 -14.11 9.43
N GLY A 76 14.19 -14.00 9.72
CA GLY A 76 13.70 -13.41 10.95
C GLY A 76 13.58 -11.90 10.92
N GLU A 77 13.75 -11.27 9.78
CA GLU A 77 13.57 -9.83 9.65
C GLU A 77 12.10 -9.46 9.60
N GLY A 78 11.71 -8.50 10.43
CA GLY A 78 10.35 -8.00 10.41
C GLY A 78 10.12 -7.02 9.27
N ILE A 79 8.99 -7.15 8.60
CA ILE A 79 8.54 -6.19 7.61
C ILE A 79 7.34 -5.47 8.20
N PRO A 80 7.44 -4.15 8.44
CA PRO A 80 6.32 -3.43 9.03
C PRO A 80 5.14 -3.38 8.06
N LEU A 81 3.96 -3.69 8.58
CA LEU A 81 2.74 -3.66 7.80
C LEU A 81 1.78 -2.65 8.40
N VAL A 82 0.97 -2.07 7.55
CA VAL A 82 -0.08 -1.15 7.97
C VAL A 82 -1.37 -1.50 7.27
N LYS A 83 -2.46 -1.05 7.87
CA LYS A 83 -3.77 -1.06 7.23
C LYS A 83 -4.15 0.40 7.00
N LEU A 84 -4.33 0.75 5.74
CA LEU A 84 -4.75 2.09 5.35
C LEU A 84 -6.25 2.08 5.10
N TRP A 85 -6.95 3.01 5.75
CA TRP A 85 -8.38 3.18 5.52
C TRP A 85 -8.55 4.30 4.52
N ILE A 86 -8.94 3.91 3.31
CA ILE A 86 -9.03 4.82 2.17
C ILE A 86 -10.47 5.25 1.96
N ARG A 87 -10.68 6.54 1.74
CA ARG A 87 -12.00 7.11 1.52
C ARG A 87 -12.72 6.38 0.38
N ARG A 88 -13.96 5.97 0.65
CA ARG A 88 -14.79 5.33 -0.38
C ARG A 88 -15.00 6.31 -1.54
N GLY A 89 -14.85 5.82 -2.76
CA GLY A 89 -14.96 6.64 -3.96
C GLY A 89 -13.66 7.26 -4.41
N ALA A 90 -12.58 7.11 -3.63
CA ALA A 90 -11.26 7.55 -4.07
C ALA A 90 -10.78 6.68 -5.23
N HIS A 91 -9.83 7.19 -5.98
CA HIS A 91 -9.24 6.47 -7.10
C HIS A 91 -7.79 6.14 -6.79
N GLY A 92 -7.48 4.85 -6.81
CA GLY A 92 -6.12 4.37 -6.69
C GLY A 92 -5.65 3.77 -8.01
N VAL A 93 -4.40 3.39 -8.05
CA VAL A 93 -3.81 2.70 -9.21
C VAL A 93 -3.22 1.39 -8.72
N ILE A 94 -3.41 0.34 -9.48
CA ILE A 94 -2.84 -0.97 -9.20
C ILE A 94 -1.78 -1.28 -10.25
N PHE A 95 -0.57 -1.61 -9.79
CA PHE A 95 0.52 -2.04 -10.65
C PHE A 95 0.75 -3.52 -10.40
N GLU A 96 0.57 -4.35 -11.41
CA GLU A 96 0.74 -5.78 -11.29
C GLU A 96 1.89 -6.25 -12.19
N PRO A 97 2.78 -7.09 -11.68
CA PRO A 97 3.83 -7.64 -12.52
C PRO A 97 3.21 -8.61 -13.54
N PHE A 98 3.82 -8.68 -14.68
CA PHE A 98 3.39 -9.64 -15.70
C PHE A 98 4.60 -10.14 -16.47
N GLU A 99 4.43 -11.30 -17.08
CA GLU A 99 5.46 -11.86 -17.95
C GLU A 99 5.22 -11.39 -19.38
N VAL A 100 6.29 -10.92 -20.01
CA VAL A 100 6.21 -10.49 -21.41
C VAL A 100 6.22 -11.74 -22.30
N ASN A 101 5.05 -12.09 -22.82
CA ASN A 101 4.87 -13.24 -23.70
C ASN A 101 3.73 -12.95 -24.67
N ASP A 102 3.40 -13.92 -25.52
CA ASP A 102 2.38 -13.71 -26.52
C ASP A 102 1.00 -13.47 -25.95
N GLU A 103 0.68 -14.03 -24.78
CA GLU A 103 -0.62 -13.82 -24.15
C GLU A 103 -0.83 -12.38 -23.77
N ILE A 104 0.18 -11.73 -23.17
CA ILE A 104 0.03 -10.33 -22.78
C ILE A 104 -0.05 -9.43 -24.01
N ARG A 105 0.61 -9.80 -25.09
CA ARG A 105 0.54 -9.05 -26.33
C ARG A 105 -0.87 -9.07 -26.91
N GLU A 106 -1.58 -10.20 -26.76
CA GLU A 106 -2.96 -10.32 -27.23
C GLU A 106 -3.92 -9.43 -26.44
N ARG A 107 -3.65 -9.26 -25.14
CA ARG A 107 -4.48 -8.38 -24.29
C ARG A 107 -4.29 -6.90 -24.63
N PHE A 108 -3.11 -6.55 -25.15
CA PHE A 108 -2.79 -5.17 -25.50
C PHE A 108 -2.24 -5.14 -26.92
N PRO A 109 -3.09 -5.41 -27.92
CA PRO A 109 -2.67 -5.41 -29.29
C PRO A 109 -2.31 -3.98 -29.66
N GLY A 110 -1.10 -3.78 -29.92
CA GLY A 110 -0.82 -2.54 -30.23
C GLY A 110 -0.05 -2.18 -31.14
N ALA A 111 0.22 -1.69 -31.57
CA ALA A 111 1.03 -0.90 -32.29
C ALA A 111 2.07 -1.40 -33.09
#